data_1ec9cc0b0e6ed24152d5ccbb43aa1e37
#
_entry.id   1ec9cc0b0e6ed24152d5ccbb43aa1e37
#
_cell.length_a   1.000
_cell.length_b   1.000
_cell.length_c   1.000
_cell.angle_alpha   90.00
_cell.angle_beta   90.00
_cell.angle_gamma   90.00
#
_symmetry.space_group_name_H-M   'P 1'
#
loop_
_entity.id
_entity.type
_entity.pdbx_description
1 polymer ?
#
loop_
_entity_poly.entity_id
_entity_poly.type
_entity_poly.pdbx_seq_one_letter_code
_entity_poly.pdbx_strand_id
1 'polypeptide(L)'
;MKFQVFKNGKLVDKFTLWGAYLFGTDGIAIRRAQIAFKNGIITCKKPNTETTGLALLWPIDGFGKVLLPTTCLPERTRPYNLNVEIARAKLMQIINKREDWSFFDEVEGLEKISRKARDLLIRAVQNISDAPLASTLADEALKRATVFSEKLATKQAKSLFEARVKNHGFGRGCLGCRVDLKQITNARYVEKLLELFGFVTVPMNWAQIESYKGSYNFSAVDACINVLAKKKLAICAGPLLCFSKKYLPRWLLHSGVGFEKIRDTAYQFVSKVAARYSGIIHAWRVISGLNAFNHFGFSFEQILEMTRAANMAVKQRSDRAAKLIEITNPWGEYYATTPNSIPPLVYVDMVVQSGINFDAFGLSMRFGKNQAGMHVRDMMQISAVLDYFGSVAKPLCITDMEVPSQKGAGLNDGEAAGVWHQEWDQAQQEEWIKQFYKIALSKPFVDTVTYSNLIDTQDSTIPNSGLLTARLEPKKSFRTLKELHELIFNR
;
A
#
# COMPACT_ATOMS: atom_id res chain seq x y z
N MET A 1 14.72 -16.15 -19.70
CA MET A 1 15.63 -15.98 -18.55
C MET A 1 15.43 -17.11 -17.54
N LYS A 2 16.48 -17.59 -16.85
CA LYS A 2 16.41 -18.70 -15.90
C LYS A 2 17.16 -18.36 -14.62
N PHE A 3 16.65 -18.86 -13.47
CA PHE A 3 17.27 -18.71 -12.15
C PHE A 3 17.37 -20.05 -11.43
N GLN A 4 18.54 -20.35 -10.88
CA GLN A 4 18.70 -21.44 -9.91
C GLN A 4 18.36 -20.93 -8.52
N VAL A 5 17.65 -21.76 -7.73
CA VAL A 5 17.23 -21.45 -6.37
C VAL A 5 17.92 -22.39 -5.41
N PHE A 6 18.60 -21.85 -4.41
CA PHE A 6 19.31 -22.61 -3.40
C PHE A 6 18.73 -22.36 -2.00
N LYS A 7 18.82 -23.36 -1.13
CA LYS A 7 18.56 -23.26 0.29
C LYS A 7 19.66 -24.00 1.04
N ASN A 8 20.35 -23.32 1.94
CA ASN A 8 21.51 -23.90 2.69
C ASN A 8 22.55 -24.54 1.75
N GLY A 9 22.90 -23.88 0.65
CA GLY A 9 23.87 -24.36 -0.33
C GLY A 9 23.40 -25.56 -1.18
N LYS A 10 22.15 -25.99 -1.10
CA LYS A 10 21.58 -27.07 -1.91
C LYS A 10 20.53 -26.55 -2.88
N LEU A 11 20.52 -27.04 -4.10
CA LEU A 11 19.48 -26.76 -5.07
C LEU A 11 18.14 -27.27 -4.51
N VAL A 12 17.08 -26.46 -4.57
CA VAL A 12 15.79 -26.82 -3.97
C VAL A 12 14.94 -27.67 -4.92
N ASP A 13 14.29 -28.70 -4.38
CA ASP A 13 13.38 -29.55 -5.16
C ASP A 13 11.97 -28.98 -5.28
N LYS A 14 11.56 -28.18 -4.28
CA LYS A 14 10.23 -27.53 -4.24
C LYS A 14 10.38 -26.07 -3.86
N PHE A 15 9.70 -25.20 -4.60
CA PHE A 15 9.66 -23.77 -4.34
C PHE A 15 8.31 -23.19 -4.77
N THR A 16 7.77 -22.26 -3.99
CA THR A 16 6.50 -21.59 -4.27
C THR A 16 6.75 -20.21 -4.86
N LEU A 17 6.04 -19.91 -5.97
CA LEU A 17 6.16 -18.65 -6.69
C LEU A 17 5.16 -17.60 -6.18
N TRP A 18 4.92 -17.53 -4.86
CA TRP A 18 4.00 -16.54 -4.29
C TRP A 18 4.51 -15.12 -4.53
N GLY A 19 3.60 -14.26 -4.98
CA GLY A 19 3.89 -12.86 -5.30
C GLY A 19 4.84 -12.66 -6.48
N ALA A 20 5.13 -13.72 -7.28
CA ALA A 20 6.09 -13.63 -8.37
C ALA A 20 5.55 -12.84 -9.56
N TYR A 21 6.35 -11.87 -10.01
CA TYR A 21 6.13 -11.13 -11.26
C TYR A 21 7.46 -10.65 -11.86
N LEU A 22 7.46 -10.37 -13.17
CA LEU A 22 8.57 -9.73 -13.85
C LEU A 22 8.33 -8.22 -13.98
N PHE A 23 9.41 -7.44 -13.97
CA PHE A 23 9.36 -5.99 -14.14
C PHE A 23 10.51 -5.48 -15.01
N GLY A 24 10.28 -4.38 -15.73
CA GLY A 24 11.25 -3.70 -16.57
C GLY A 24 12.19 -2.77 -15.79
N THR A 25 13.11 -2.12 -16.50
CA THR A 25 14.05 -1.13 -15.95
C THR A 25 13.35 0.12 -15.41
N ASP A 26 12.13 0.38 -15.87
CA ASP A 26 11.23 1.43 -15.39
C ASP A 26 10.46 1.04 -14.10
N GLY A 27 10.68 -0.16 -13.57
CA GLY A 27 9.98 -0.71 -12.42
C GLY A 27 8.56 -1.20 -12.71
N ILE A 28 8.09 -1.10 -13.95
CA ILE A 28 6.74 -1.52 -14.36
C ILE A 28 6.68 -3.03 -14.54
N ALA A 29 5.64 -3.66 -13.98
CA ALA A 29 5.42 -5.09 -14.13
C ALA A 29 5.13 -5.47 -15.59
N ILE A 30 5.64 -6.61 -16.03
CA ILE A 30 5.54 -7.08 -17.43
C ILE A 30 4.30 -7.95 -17.58
N ARG A 31 3.41 -7.56 -18.49
CA ARG A 31 2.21 -8.32 -18.85
C ARG A 31 2.55 -9.56 -19.65
N ARG A 32 1.69 -10.59 -19.53
CA ARG A 32 1.79 -11.85 -20.27
C ARG A 32 3.11 -12.61 -20.05
N ALA A 33 3.82 -12.30 -18.99
CA ALA A 33 4.95 -13.09 -18.56
C ALA A 33 4.49 -14.44 -17.97
N GLN A 34 5.25 -15.49 -18.21
CA GLN A 34 5.04 -16.80 -17.62
C GLN A 34 6.22 -17.14 -16.72
N ILE A 35 5.93 -17.51 -15.49
CA ILE A 35 6.93 -17.89 -14.49
C ILE A 35 6.60 -19.30 -14.01
N ALA A 36 7.55 -20.23 -14.13
CA ALA A 36 7.37 -21.61 -13.73
C ALA A 36 8.60 -22.11 -13.00
N PHE A 37 8.39 -22.95 -11.99
CA PHE A 37 9.47 -23.63 -11.25
C PHE A 37 9.48 -25.11 -11.56
N LYS A 38 10.68 -25.64 -11.86
CA LYS A 38 10.89 -27.07 -12.04
C LYS A 38 12.35 -27.43 -11.73
N ASN A 39 12.56 -28.47 -10.90
CA ASN A 39 13.90 -29.05 -10.63
C ASN A 39 14.94 -27.98 -10.23
N GLY A 40 14.61 -27.12 -9.27
CA GLY A 40 15.53 -26.09 -8.77
C GLY A 40 15.66 -24.85 -9.64
N ILE A 41 14.94 -24.78 -10.76
CA ILE A 41 15.08 -23.69 -11.75
C ILE A 41 13.73 -22.96 -11.90
N ILE A 42 13.75 -21.65 -11.72
CA ILE A 42 12.68 -20.75 -12.15
C ILE A 42 12.94 -20.37 -13.62
N THR A 43 11.98 -20.64 -14.48
CA THR A 43 12.00 -20.23 -15.89
C THR A 43 11.03 -19.09 -16.11
N CYS A 44 11.52 -17.97 -16.61
CA CYS A 44 10.75 -16.79 -16.94
C CYS A 44 10.70 -16.62 -18.46
N LYS A 45 9.48 -16.63 -19.03
CA LYS A 45 9.22 -16.31 -20.43
C LYS A 45 8.50 -14.97 -20.49
N LYS A 46 8.92 -14.08 -21.37
CA LYS A 46 8.38 -12.73 -21.54
C LYS A 46 8.23 -12.37 -23.02
N PRO A 47 7.36 -11.40 -23.37
CA PRO A 47 7.07 -11.07 -24.77
C PRO A 47 8.17 -10.24 -25.46
N ASN A 48 9.14 -9.70 -24.73
CA ASN A 48 10.23 -8.86 -25.24
C ASN A 48 11.60 -9.39 -24.81
N THR A 49 12.68 -8.83 -25.35
CA THR A 49 14.08 -9.20 -25.06
C THR A 49 14.79 -8.23 -24.11
N GLU A 50 14.09 -7.23 -23.58
CA GLU A 50 14.67 -6.21 -22.70
C GLU A 50 15.17 -6.80 -21.39
N THR A 51 16.07 -6.09 -20.72
CA THR A 51 16.54 -6.43 -19.37
C THR A 51 15.38 -6.43 -18.39
N THR A 52 15.33 -7.41 -17.51
CA THR A 52 14.14 -7.67 -16.69
C THR A 52 14.53 -8.17 -15.32
N GLY A 53 13.85 -7.68 -14.31
CA GLY A 53 13.92 -8.18 -12.93
C GLY A 53 12.80 -9.18 -12.63
N LEU A 54 13.06 -10.05 -11.64
CA LEU A 54 12.09 -10.94 -11.02
C LEU A 54 11.86 -10.51 -9.58
N ALA A 55 10.62 -10.29 -9.20
CA ALA A 55 10.22 -10.08 -7.80
C ALA A 55 9.38 -11.27 -7.32
N LEU A 56 9.57 -11.67 -6.07
CA LEU A 56 8.81 -12.76 -5.44
C LEU A 56 8.97 -12.71 -3.91
N LEU A 57 8.11 -13.43 -3.20
CA LEU A 57 8.26 -13.63 -1.77
C LEU A 57 9.50 -14.51 -1.49
N TRP A 58 10.46 -13.95 -0.77
CA TRP A 58 11.74 -14.60 -0.45
C TRP A 58 11.94 -14.76 1.06
N PRO A 59 12.25 -15.95 1.55
CA PRO A 59 12.55 -16.17 2.96
C PRO A 59 13.95 -15.63 3.31
N ILE A 60 14.05 -14.93 4.44
CA ILE A 60 15.30 -14.41 4.99
C ILE A 60 15.44 -14.97 6.40
N ASP A 61 16.51 -15.72 6.64
CA ASP A 61 16.75 -16.35 7.93
C ASP A 61 16.78 -15.31 9.07
N GLY A 62 15.98 -15.56 10.12
CA GLY A 62 15.86 -14.67 11.28
C GLY A 62 15.18 -13.32 11.02
N PHE A 63 14.58 -13.12 9.80
CA PHE A 63 13.86 -11.90 9.49
C PHE A 63 12.42 -12.15 9.04
N GLY A 64 12.13 -13.28 8.40
CA GLY A 64 10.81 -13.59 7.89
C GLY A 64 10.79 -13.85 6.39
N LYS A 65 9.68 -13.48 5.74
CA LYS A 65 9.46 -13.72 4.30
C LYS A 65 8.78 -12.48 3.71
N VAL A 66 9.52 -11.75 2.90
CA VAL A 66 9.06 -10.48 2.31
C VAL A 66 9.22 -10.50 0.80
N LEU A 67 8.46 -9.67 0.09
CA LEU A 67 8.56 -9.58 -1.35
C LEU A 67 9.80 -8.78 -1.74
N LEU A 68 10.75 -9.45 -2.42
CA LEU A 68 12.02 -8.89 -2.85
C LEU A 68 12.21 -8.98 -4.36
N PRO A 69 12.75 -7.93 -4.99
CA PRO A 69 13.17 -7.96 -6.40
C PRO A 69 14.60 -8.45 -6.57
N THR A 70 14.93 -8.93 -7.77
CA THR A 70 16.31 -8.93 -8.28
C THR A 70 16.63 -7.57 -8.91
N THR A 71 17.88 -7.36 -9.35
CA THR A 71 18.17 -6.32 -10.33
C THR A 71 17.60 -6.69 -11.71
N CYS A 72 17.48 -5.72 -12.62
CA CYS A 72 17.19 -6.02 -14.03
C CYS A 72 18.39 -6.66 -14.70
N LEU A 73 18.19 -7.81 -15.33
CA LEU A 73 19.20 -8.69 -15.89
C LEU A 73 18.97 -8.93 -17.38
N PRO A 74 20.03 -9.00 -18.21
CA PRO A 74 19.90 -9.36 -19.61
C PRO A 74 19.55 -10.84 -19.78
N GLU A 75 19.03 -11.22 -20.92
CA GLU A 75 18.84 -12.62 -21.28
C GLU A 75 20.18 -13.33 -21.48
N ARG A 76 20.30 -14.55 -20.96
CA ARG A 76 21.43 -15.43 -21.19
C ARG A 76 21.01 -16.90 -21.09
N THR A 77 21.82 -17.80 -21.69
CA THR A 77 21.58 -19.25 -21.69
C THR A 77 21.83 -19.86 -20.30
N ARG A 78 22.95 -19.47 -19.66
CA ARG A 78 23.30 -19.94 -18.29
C ARG A 78 22.37 -19.35 -17.25
N PRO A 79 21.78 -20.15 -16.36
CA PRO A 79 20.94 -19.64 -15.29
C PRO A 79 21.67 -18.65 -14.36
N TYR A 80 20.96 -17.68 -13.83
CA TYR A 80 21.41 -16.82 -12.73
C TYR A 80 21.28 -17.55 -11.39
N ASN A 81 22.12 -17.23 -10.43
CA ASN A 81 21.92 -17.63 -9.04
C ASN A 81 20.95 -16.63 -8.38
N LEU A 82 19.72 -17.05 -8.10
CA LEU A 82 18.68 -16.15 -7.59
C LEU A 82 19.05 -15.51 -6.24
N ASN A 83 19.66 -16.28 -5.35
CA ASN A 83 20.12 -15.82 -4.04
C ASN A 83 21.08 -14.61 -4.18
N VAL A 84 22.04 -14.72 -5.10
CA VAL A 84 23.02 -13.66 -5.39
C VAL A 84 22.31 -12.41 -5.95
N GLU A 85 21.37 -12.58 -6.89
CA GLU A 85 20.73 -11.44 -7.53
C GLU A 85 19.76 -10.69 -6.59
N ILE A 86 19.07 -11.40 -5.68
CA ILE A 86 18.25 -10.76 -4.65
C ILE A 86 19.14 -9.99 -3.65
N ALA A 87 20.25 -10.59 -3.19
CA ALA A 87 21.18 -9.92 -2.28
C ALA A 87 21.81 -8.69 -2.94
N ARG A 88 22.15 -8.77 -4.23
CA ARG A 88 22.66 -7.64 -5.03
C ARG A 88 21.62 -6.51 -5.08
N ALA A 89 20.37 -6.81 -5.42
CA ALA A 89 19.31 -5.82 -5.51
C ALA A 89 19.07 -5.12 -4.16
N LYS A 90 19.07 -5.89 -3.05
CA LYS A 90 18.89 -5.30 -1.72
C LYS A 90 20.04 -4.34 -1.35
N LEU A 91 21.26 -4.69 -1.62
CA LEU A 91 22.42 -3.80 -1.38
C LEU A 91 22.40 -2.56 -2.28
N MET A 92 22.01 -2.69 -3.55
CA MET A 92 21.83 -1.53 -4.43
C MET A 92 20.71 -0.60 -3.93
N GLN A 93 19.58 -1.15 -3.47
CA GLN A 93 18.53 -0.34 -2.85
C GLN A 93 19.05 0.48 -1.66
N ILE A 94 19.87 -0.13 -0.82
CA ILE A 94 20.48 0.56 0.32
C ILE A 94 21.40 1.69 -0.13
N ILE A 95 22.27 1.44 -1.11
CA ILE A 95 23.22 2.44 -1.63
C ILE A 95 22.44 3.63 -2.18
N ASN A 96 21.49 3.41 -3.06
CA ASN A 96 20.67 4.46 -3.65
C ASN A 96 19.94 5.29 -2.57
N LYS A 97 19.36 4.62 -1.57
CA LYS A 97 18.68 5.34 -0.48
C LYS A 97 19.62 6.12 0.44
N ARG A 98 20.85 5.66 0.65
CA ARG A 98 21.84 6.43 1.39
C ARG A 98 22.28 7.70 0.65
N GLU A 99 22.36 7.65 -0.67
CA GLU A 99 22.63 8.85 -1.48
C GLU A 99 21.49 9.88 -1.37
N ASP A 100 20.22 9.43 -1.42
CA ASP A 100 19.04 10.28 -1.21
C ASP A 100 18.99 10.87 0.21
N TRP A 101 19.53 10.17 1.21
CA TRP A 101 19.47 10.50 2.62
C TRP A 101 20.79 11.05 3.17
N SER A 102 21.46 11.93 2.45
CA SER A 102 22.83 12.40 2.66
C SER A 102 23.09 13.17 3.99
N PHE A 103 22.04 13.50 4.75
CA PHE A 103 22.15 14.28 5.99
C PHE A 103 22.18 13.46 7.28
N PHE A 104 22.38 12.14 7.18
CA PHE A 104 22.43 11.30 8.38
C PHE A 104 23.89 11.11 8.83
N ASP A 105 24.17 11.57 10.06
CA ASP A 105 25.39 11.22 10.78
C ASP A 105 25.61 9.69 10.79
N GLU A 106 26.83 9.29 10.54
CA GLU A 106 27.23 7.88 10.57
C GLU A 106 26.78 7.23 11.88
N VAL A 107 25.96 6.19 11.77
CA VAL A 107 25.50 5.47 12.93
C VAL A 107 26.58 4.49 13.32
N GLU A 108 27.31 4.81 14.37
CA GLU A 108 28.32 3.92 14.95
C GLU A 108 27.74 2.51 15.13
N GLY A 109 28.41 1.50 14.62
CA GLY A 109 27.95 0.11 14.62
C GLY A 109 27.11 -0.33 13.41
N LEU A 110 26.30 0.54 12.76
CA LEU A 110 25.56 0.18 11.54
C LEU A 110 26.49 0.05 10.32
N GLU A 111 27.52 0.88 10.23
CA GLU A 111 28.54 0.81 9.17
C GLU A 111 29.23 -0.58 9.12
N LYS A 112 29.51 -1.15 10.28
CA LYS A 112 30.12 -2.50 10.35
C LYS A 112 29.20 -3.58 9.74
N ILE A 113 27.89 -3.47 9.95
CA ILE A 113 26.92 -4.42 9.40
C ILE A 113 26.85 -4.25 7.87
N SER A 114 26.76 -3.01 7.38
CA SER A 114 26.73 -2.67 5.96
C SER A 114 27.98 -3.17 5.23
N ARG A 115 29.16 -2.87 5.78
CA ARG A 115 30.45 -3.31 5.22
C ARG A 115 30.50 -4.84 5.12
N LYS A 116 30.11 -5.55 6.19
CA LYS A 116 30.12 -7.02 6.22
C LYS A 116 29.13 -7.61 5.20
N ALA A 117 27.96 -7.00 5.02
CA ALA A 117 27.01 -7.44 3.99
C ALA A 117 27.59 -7.29 2.58
N ARG A 118 28.26 -6.15 2.30
CA ARG A 118 28.92 -5.89 1.02
C ARG A 118 30.08 -6.87 0.77
N ASP A 119 30.93 -7.10 1.77
CA ASP A 119 32.09 -8.00 1.62
C ASP A 119 31.62 -9.45 1.34
N LEU A 120 30.54 -9.91 1.99
CA LEU A 120 29.91 -11.20 1.72
C LEU A 120 29.37 -11.29 0.29
N LEU A 121 28.70 -10.24 -0.22
CA LEU A 121 28.23 -10.22 -1.61
C LEU A 121 29.41 -10.24 -2.60
N ILE A 122 30.48 -9.48 -2.35
CA ILE A 122 31.69 -9.52 -3.21
C ILE A 122 32.23 -10.94 -3.26
N ARG A 123 32.36 -11.61 -2.13
CA ARG A 123 32.83 -13.02 -2.08
C ARG A 123 31.84 -13.95 -2.78
N ALA A 124 30.53 -13.74 -2.67
CA ALA A 124 29.53 -14.53 -3.40
C ALA A 124 29.71 -14.40 -4.93
N VAL A 125 29.97 -13.18 -5.42
CA VAL A 125 30.22 -12.91 -6.85
C VAL A 125 31.54 -13.49 -7.31
N GLN A 126 32.61 -13.40 -6.51
CA GLN A 126 33.90 -14.00 -6.82
C GLN A 126 33.84 -15.54 -6.94
N ASN A 127 32.92 -16.15 -6.17
CA ASN A 127 32.70 -17.61 -6.18
C ASN A 127 31.47 -18.02 -6.99
N ILE A 128 31.07 -17.25 -8.00
CA ILE A 128 29.82 -17.50 -8.77
C ILE A 128 29.81 -18.82 -9.53
N SER A 129 30.97 -19.39 -9.81
CA SER A 129 31.14 -20.72 -10.44
C SER A 129 30.81 -21.86 -9.45
N ASP A 130 31.04 -21.67 -8.19
CA ASP A 130 30.56 -22.54 -7.08
C ASP A 130 29.21 -22.04 -6.58
N ALA A 131 28.15 -22.45 -7.29
CA ALA A 131 26.82 -21.94 -7.03
C ALA A 131 26.30 -22.23 -5.58
N PRO A 132 26.56 -23.40 -4.96
CA PRO A 132 26.29 -23.65 -3.55
C PRO A 132 26.95 -22.67 -2.58
N LEU A 133 28.26 -22.45 -2.72
CA LEU A 133 28.99 -21.49 -1.89
C LEU A 133 28.52 -20.05 -2.10
N ALA A 134 28.36 -19.65 -3.39
CA ALA A 134 27.88 -18.32 -3.74
C ALA A 134 26.50 -18.04 -3.14
N SER A 135 25.56 -19.01 -3.17
CA SER A 135 24.24 -18.87 -2.59
C SER A 135 24.28 -18.71 -1.07
N THR A 136 25.10 -19.48 -0.36
CA THR A 136 25.24 -19.39 1.09
C THR A 136 25.79 -18.04 1.53
N LEU A 137 26.82 -17.54 0.82
CA LEU A 137 27.39 -16.21 1.08
C LEU A 137 26.38 -15.10 0.78
N ALA A 138 25.59 -15.26 -0.28
CA ALA A 138 24.54 -14.30 -0.66
C ALA A 138 23.38 -14.26 0.34
N ASP A 139 22.95 -15.41 0.86
CA ASP A 139 21.90 -15.47 1.89
C ASP A 139 22.35 -14.76 3.18
N GLU A 140 23.59 -14.94 3.60
CA GLU A 140 24.12 -14.23 4.77
C GLU A 140 24.30 -12.72 4.47
N ALA A 141 24.70 -12.35 3.24
CA ALA A 141 24.74 -10.96 2.82
C ALA A 141 23.34 -10.32 2.85
N LEU A 142 22.33 -10.99 2.30
CA LEU A 142 20.94 -10.54 2.28
C LEU A 142 20.39 -10.36 3.69
N LYS A 143 20.60 -11.34 4.58
CA LYS A 143 20.18 -11.24 5.99
C LYS A 143 20.72 -9.98 6.65
N ARG A 144 22.02 -9.71 6.53
CA ARG A 144 22.65 -8.52 7.10
C ARG A 144 22.18 -7.23 6.43
N ALA A 145 22.06 -7.22 5.11
CA ALA A 145 21.59 -6.09 4.33
C ALA A 145 20.15 -5.72 4.73
N THR A 146 19.26 -6.71 4.92
CA THR A 146 17.87 -6.47 5.30
C THR A 146 17.77 -5.90 6.71
N VAL A 147 18.47 -6.47 7.70
CA VAL A 147 18.52 -5.92 9.06
C VAL A 147 19.09 -4.50 9.07
N PHE A 148 20.16 -4.25 8.30
CA PHE A 148 20.73 -2.91 8.17
C PHE A 148 19.74 -1.92 7.58
N SER A 149 19.10 -2.28 6.46
CA SER A 149 18.16 -1.40 5.75
C SER A 149 16.97 -1.01 6.60
N GLU A 150 16.48 -1.93 7.42
CA GLU A 150 15.35 -1.66 8.30
C GLU A 150 15.74 -0.73 9.46
N LYS A 151 16.88 -0.98 10.08
CA LYS A 151 17.44 -0.09 11.11
C LYS A 151 17.71 1.31 10.57
N LEU A 152 18.22 1.41 9.34
CA LEU A 152 18.47 2.69 8.69
C LEU A 152 17.16 3.46 8.44
N ALA A 153 16.17 2.81 7.83
CA ALA A 153 14.86 3.41 7.56
C ALA A 153 14.14 3.86 8.85
N THR A 154 14.18 3.01 9.89
CA THR A 154 13.56 3.30 11.19
C THR A 154 14.26 4.47 11.89
N LYS A 155 15.60 4.53 11.86
CA LYS A 155 16.35 5.62 12.48
C LYS A 155 16.09 6.93 11.77
N GLN A 156 16.12 6.95 10.44
CA GLN A 156 15.77 8.13 9.65
C GLN A 156 14.35 8.61 10.01
N ALA A 157 13.38 7.69 9.95
CA ALA A 157 12.01 8.02 10.27
C ALA A 157 11.87 8.61 11.69
N LYS A 158 12.57 8.04 12.68
CA LYS A 158 12.56 8.55 14.04
C LYS A 158 13.07 9.99 14.11
N SER A 159 14.23 10.28 13.54
CA SER A 159 14.84 11.63 13.58
C SER A 159 13.96 12.68 12.88
N LEU A 160 13.44 12.36 11.70
CA LEU A 160 12.56 13.28 10.96
C LEU A 160 11.20 13.46 11.64
N PHE A 161 10.64 12.39 12.21
CA PHE A 161 9.39 12.45 12.97
C PHE A 161 9.55 13.33 14.22
N GLU A 162 10.62 13.15 15.01
CA GLU A 162 10.91 13.95 16.19
C GLU A 162 11.10 15.44 15.82
N ALA A 163 11.81 15.72 14.73
CA ALA A 163 11.96 17.07 14.21
C ALA A 163 10.60 17.69 13.81
N ARG A 164 9.74 16.91 13.13
CA ARG A 164 8.39 17.35 12.74
C ARG A 164 7.49 17.62 13.96
N VAL A 165 7.57 16.77 14.98
CA VAL A 165 6.88 16.98 16.27
C VAL A 165 7.36 18.26 16.95
N LYS A 166 8.69 18.45 17.04
CA LYS A 166 9.30 19.66 17.66
C LYS A 166 8.88 20.95 16.97
N ASN A 167 8.75 20.91 15.64
CA ASN A 167 8.38 22.07 14.83
C ASN A 167 6.87 22.25 14.67
N HIS A 168 6.04 21.53 15.44
CA HIS A 168 4.56 21.55 15.30
C HIS A 168 4.05 21.31 13.87
N GLY A 169 4.79 20.48 13.10
CA GLY A 169 4.54 20.23 11.67
C GLY A 169 3.39 19.27 11.38
N PHE A 170 2.46 19.05 12.34
CA PHE A 170 1.27 18.20 12.16
C PHE A 170 -0.01 19.01 12.22
N GLY A 171 -0.92 18.79 11.26
CA GLY A 171 -2.29 19.26 11.37
C GLY A 171 -3.06 18.49 12.45
N ARG A 172 -4.07 19.13 13.05
CA ARG A 172 -4.92 18.51 14.10
C ARG A 172 -5.57 17.20 13.70
N GLY A 173 -5.69 16.92 12.42
CA GLY A 173 -6.32 15.73 11.84
C GLY A 173 -5.34 14.81 11.10
N CYS A 174 -4.09 14.63 11.54
CA CYS A 174 -3.16 13.74 10.83
C CYS A 174 -3.44 12.25 11.04
N LEU A 175 -4.14 11.86 12.11
CA LEU A 175 -4.55 10.49 12.40
C LEU A 175 -6.05 10.33 12.19
N GLY A 176 -6.44 9.39 11.31
CA GLY A 176 -7.83 9.12 10.97
C GLY A 176 -8.21 7.65 11.01
N CYS A 177 -9.51 7.40 10.98
CA CYS A 177 -10.06 6.05 10.91
C CYS A 177 -11.27 5.99 9.99
N ARG A 178 -11.40 4.90 9.24
CA ARG A 178 -12.63 4.62 8.50
C ARG A 178 -13.71 4.13 9.45
N VAL A 179 -14.89 4.71 9.35
CA VAL A 179 -16.03 4.38 10.19
C VAL A 179 -16.74 3.13 9.68
N ASP A 180 -17.13 2.25 10.59
CA ASP A 180 -18.11 1.21 10.32
C ASP A 180 -19.52 1.77 10.54
N LEU A 181 -20.30 1.94 9.46
CA LEU A 181 -21.66 2.47 9.51
C LEU A 181 -22.60 1.64 10.41
N LYS A 182 -22.33 0.35 10.57
CA LYS A 182 -23.12 -0.55 11.43
C LYS A 182 -22.90 -0.29 12.92
N GLN A 183 -21.76 0.33 13.29
CA GLN A 183 -21.36 0.57 14.67
C GLN A 183 -21.62 2.00 15.15
N ILE A 184 -22.03 2.90 14.27
CA ILE A 184 -22.10 4.34 14.59
C ILE A 184 -23.11 4.69 15.69
N THR A 185 -24.12 3.85 15.92
CA THR A 185 -25.08 3.99 17.01
C THR A 185 -24.57 3.44 18.34
N ASN A 186 -23.47 2.70 18.35
CA ASN A 186 -22.84 2.19 19.56
C ASN A 186 -22.01 3.29 20.23
N ALA A 187 -22.45 3.79 21.36
CA ALA A 187 -21.78 4.87 22.09
C ALA A 187 -20.32 4.53 22.45
N ARG A 188 -20.04 3.30 22.86
CA ARG A 188 -18.67 2.84 23.20
C ARG A 188 -17.76 2.81 21.97
N TYR A 189 -18.28 2.45 20.78
CA TYR A 189 -17.53 2.52 19.53
C TYR A 189 -17.14 3.96 19.20
N VAL A 190 -18.11 4.89 19.31
CA VAL A 190 -17.88 6.32 19.03
C VAL A 190 -16.90 6.92 20.03
N GLU A 191 -17.01 6.57 21.31
CA GLU A 191 -16.05 7.00 22.34
C GLU A 191 -14.61 6.56 21.99
N LYS A 192 -14.40 5.29 21.63
CA LYS A 192 -13.10 4.78 21.23
C LYS A 192 -12.57 5.42 19.95
N LEU A 193 -13.44 5.77 19.03
CA LEU A 193 -13.06 6.50 17.81
C LEU A 193 -12.55 7.90 18.17
N LEU A 194 -13.26 8.63 19.05
CA LEU A 194 -12.92 9.99 19.48
C LEU A 194 -11.67 10.05 20.37
N GLU A 195 -11.38 8.96 21.09
CA GLU A 195 -10.20 8.86 21.98
C GLU A 195 -8.87 8.98 21.20
N LEU A 196 -8.88 8.60 19.92
CA LEU A 196 -7.64 8.42 19.15
C LEU A 196 -7.57 9.27 17.88
N PHE A 197 -8.69 9.52 17.19
CA PHE A 197 -8.65 10.06 15.84
C PHE A 197 -9.15 11.48 15.75
N GLY A 198 -8.38 12.34 15.06
CA GLY A 198 -8.75 13.75 14.81
C GLY A 198 -9.66 13.93 13.60
N PHE A 199 -9.78 12.91 12.73
CA PHE A 199 -10.75 12.87 11.63
C PHE A 199 -11.22 11.44 11.35
N VAL A 200 -12.29 11.34 10.57
CA VAL A 200 -12.86 10.06 10.16
C VAL A 200 -13.14 10.00 8.67
N THR A 201 -13.14 8.80 8.10
CA THR A 201 -13.57 8.57 6.72
C THR A 201 -14.89 7.82 6.71
N VAL A 202 -15.94 8.46 6.19
CA VAL A 202 -17.26 7.86 6.02
C VAL A 202 -17.34 7.18 4.66
N PRO A 203 -17.59 5.86 4.59
CA PRO A 203 -17.68 5.16 3.31
C PRO A 203 -18.92 5.58 2.51
N MET A 204 -18.73 5.84 1.21
CA MET A 204 -19.77 6.23 0.25
C MET A 204 -19.88 5.19 -0.87
N ASN A 205 -20.42 4.02 -0.56
CA ASN A 205 -20.48 2.95 -1.54
C ASN A 205 -21.65 3.15 -2.51
N TRP A 206 -21.34 3.37 -3.80
CA TRP A 206 -22.36 3.58 -4.84
C TRP A 206 -23.37 2.44 -4.93
N ALA A 207 -22.92 1.18 -4.89
CA ALA A 207 -23.81 0.01 -4.93
C ALA A 207 -24.81 -0.04 -3.76
N GLN A 208 -24.45 0.54 -2.61
CA GLN A 208 -25.33 0.57 -1.42
C GLN A 208 -26.25 1.79 -1.41
N ILE A 209 -25.73 2.94 -1.86
CA ILE A 209 -26.50 4.19 -1.89
C ILE A 209 -27.54 4.16 -3.01
N GLU A 210 -27.22 3.61 -4.20
CA GLU A 210 -28.11 3.53 -5.36
C GLU A 210 -28.26 2.07 -5.81
N SER A 211 -28.84 1.23 -4.97
CA SER A 211 -29.07 -0.20 -5.27
C SER A 211 -29.98 -0.42 -6.47
N TYR A 212 -30.92 0.49 -6.70
CA TYR A 212 -31.78 0.54 -7.89
C TYR A 212 -31.58 1.89 -8.57
N LYS A 213 -31.57 1.88 -9.91
CA LYS A 213 -31.34 3.07 -10.72
C LYS A 213 -32.28 4.21 -10.36
N GLY A 214 -31.71 5.37 -9.98
CA GLY A 214 -32.46 6.57 -9.58
C GLY A 214 -33.01 6.54 -8.16
N SER A 215 -32.96 5.40 -7.46
CA SER A 215 -33.43 5.28 -6.07
C SER A 215 -32.25 5.33 -5.09
N TYR A 216 -32.17 6.39 -4.31
CA TYR A 216 -31.06 6.67 -3.40
C TYR A 216 -31.45 6.42 -1.96
N ASN A 217 -30.69 5.59 -1.27
CA ASN A 217 -30.84 5.35 0.17
C ASN A 217 -29.63 5.93 0.94
N PHE A 218 -29.82 7.04 1.60
CA PHE A 218 -28.81 7.72 2.41
C PHE A 218 -28.92 7.43 3.90
N SER A 219 -29.90 6.64 4.36
CA SER A 219 -30.26 6.51 5.78
C SER A 219 -29.07 6.15 6.68
N ALA A 220 -28.24 5.17 6.29
CA ALA A 220 -27.05 4.78 7.07
C ALA A 220 -25.97 5.86 7.10
N VAL A 221 -25.78 6.55 5.97
CA VAL A 221 -24.81 7.65 5.87
C VAL A 221 -25.27 8.87 6.64
N ASP A 222 -26.56 9.23 6.54
CA ASP A 222 -27.18 10.34 7.28
C ASP A 222 -27.06 10.11 8.78
N ALA A 223 -27.38 8.92 9.27
CA ALA A 223 -27.25 8.57 10.68
C ALA A 223 -25.79 8.74 11.15
N CYS A 224 -24.84 8.28 10.35
CA CYS A 224 -23.42 8.40 10.65
C CYS A 224 -22.97 9.88 10.69
N ILE A 225 -23.27 10.65 9.67
CA ILE A 225 -22.87 12.05 9.57
C ILE A 225 -23.52 12.88 10.70
N ASN A 226 -24.79 12.63 11.05
CA ASN A 226 -25.48 13.31 12.13
C ASN A 226 -24.83 13.08 13.52
N VAL A 227 -24.32 11.86 13.76
CA VAL A 227 -23.56 11.57 15.00
C VAL A 227 -22.22 12.29 14.99
N LEU A 228 -21.47 12.20 13.90
CA LEU A 228 -20.10 12.73 13.79
C LEU A 228 -20.06 14.27 13.77
N ALA A 229 -20.99 14.92 13.08
CA ALA A 229 -21.09 16.38 13.03
C ALA A 229 -21.28 17.01 14.43
N LYS A 230 -22.07 16.36 15.29
CA LYS A 230 -22.24 16.79 16.70
C LYS A 230 -20.95 16.71 17.52
N LYS A 231 -19.97 15.89 17.09
CA LYS A 231 -18.67 15.70 17.76
C LYS A 231 -17.57 16.64 17.24
N LYS A 232 -17.89 17.50 16.25
CA LYS A 232 -16.94 18.45 15.62
C LYS A 232 -15.67 17.80 15.05
N LEU A 233 -15.76 16.52 14.64
CA LEU A 233 -14.68 15.85 13.93
C LEU A 233 -14.62 16.30 12.47
N ALA A 234 -13.41 16.40 11.93
CA ALA A 234 -13.25 16.53 10.49
C ALA A 234 -13.71 15.25 9.79
N ILE A 235 -14.50 15.38 8.73
CA ILE A 235 -15.07 14.25 8.00
C ILE A 235 -14.50 14.23 6.59
N CYS A 236 -13.79 13.15 6.27
CA CYS A 236 -13.51 12.72 4.91
C CYS A 236 -14.61 11.76 4.46
N ALA A 237 -14.99 11.76 3.20
CA ALA A 237 -16.01 10.83 2.71
C ALA A 237 -15.61 10.19 1.38
N GLY A 238 -15.98 8.93 1.17
CA GLY A 238 -15.69 8.21 -0.06
C GLY A 238 -15.13 6.79 0.17
N PRO A 239 -14.67 6.12 -0.94
CA PRO A 239 -14.65 6.69 -2.28
C PRO A 239 -16.06 6.90 -2.85
N LEU A 240 -16.22 7.98 -3.65
CA LEU A 240 -17.47 8.21 -4.38
C LEU A 240 -17.56 7.25 -5.56
N LEU A 241 -16.48 7.10 -6.32
CA LEU A 241 -16.37 6.15 -7.43
C LEU A 241 -15.24 5.15 -7.20
N CYS A 242 -15.55 3.88 -7.40
CA CYS A 242 -14.58 2.79 -7.51
C CYS A 242 -15.12 1.78 -8.53
N PHE A 243 -14.36 1.54 -9.60
CA PHE A 243 -14.79 0.68 -10.71
C PHE A 243 -14.45 -0.82 -10.51
N SER A 244 -14.36 -1.26 -9.26
CA SER A 244 -14.39 -2.66 -8.87
C SER A 244 -15.83 -3.16 -8.78
N LYS A 245 -16.13 -4.38 -9.24
CA LYS A 245 -17.47 -5.00 -9.20
C LYS A 245 -18.18 -4.85 -7.84
N LYS A 246 -17.43 -4.92 -6.74
CA LYS A 246 -17.95 -4.82 -5.37
C LYS A 246 -18.60 -3.46 -5.07
N TYR A 247 -18.15 -2.39 -5.72
CA TYR A 247 -18.59 -1.02 -5.46
C TYR A 247 -19.59 -0.49 -6.50
N LEU A 248 -19.79 -1.23 -7.60
CA LEU A 248 -20.69 -0.84 -8.68
C LEU A 248 -22.10 -1.40 -8.46
N PRO A 249 -23.16 -0.60 -8.71
CA PRO A 249 -24.52 -1.07 -8.64
C PRO A 249 -24.79 -2.21 -9.64
N ARG A 250 -25.57 -3.20 -9.25
CA ARG A 250 -25.89 -4.36 -10.13
C ARG A 250 -26.56 -3.94 -11.43
N TRP A 251 -27.45 -2.95 -11.38
CA TRP A 251 -28.12 -2.43 -12.56
C TRP A 251 -27.15 -1.80 -13.58
N LEU A 252 -26.02 -1.22 -13.10
CA LEU A 252 -25.00 -0.65 -13.98
C LEU A 252 -24.10 -1.75 -14.57
N LEU A 253 -23.74 -2.76 -13.77
CA LEU A 253 -22.90 -3.88 -14.22
C LEU A 253 -23.51 -4.65 -15.38
N HIS A 254 -24.84 -4.76 -15.46
CA HIS A 254 -25.57 -5.53 -16.48
C HIS A 254 -26.23 -4.63 -17.55
N SER A 255 -25.91 -3.34 -17.56
CA SER A 255 -26.59 -2.39 -18.44
C SER A 255 -26.19 -2.46 -19.91
N GLY A 256 -24.99 -2.97 -20.24
CA GLY A 256 -24.45 -3.00 -21.60
C GLY A 256 -24.25 -1.64 -22.23
N VAL A 257 -24.29 -0.55 -21.44
CA VAL A 257 -24.18 0.84 -21.94
C VAL A 257 -22.75 1.25 -22.22
N GLY A 258 -22.56 2.16 -23.19
CA GLY A 258 -21.24 2.69 -23.53
C GLY A 258 -20.69 3.68 -22.48
N PHE A 259 -19.40 4.04 -22.65
CA PHE A 259 -18.64 4.90 -21.74
C PHE A 259 -19.36 6.21 -21.40
N GLU A 260 -19.85 6.93 -22.38
CA GLU A 260 -20.51 8.24 -22.16
C GLU A 260 -21.66 8.14 -21.17
N LYS A 261 -22.50 7.11 -21.33
CA LYS A 261 -23.61 6.88 -20.42
C LYS A 261 -23.17 6.50 -19.01
N ILE A 262 -22.08 5.72 -18.87
CA ILE A 262 -21.48 5.39 -17.57
C ILE A 262 -20.92 6.66 -16.93
N ARG A 263 -20.19 7.49 -17.68
CA ARG A 263 -19.64 8.77 -17.23
C ARG A 263 -20.74 9.71 -16.72
N ASP A 264 -21.79 9.91 -17.51
CA ASP A 264 -22.89 10.80 -17.14
C ASP A 264 -23.64 10.31 -15.90
N THR A 265 -23.82 8.99 -15.79
CA THR A 265 -24.45 8.39 -14.63
C THR A 265 -23.58 8.55 -13.37
N ALA A 266 -22.26 8.32 -13.50
CA ALA A 266 -21.31 8.56 -12.42
C ALA A 266 -21.27 10.02 -11.99
N TYR A 267 -21.27 10.95 -12.95
CA TYR A 267 -21.35 12.39 -12.69
C TYR A 267 -22.61 12.76 -11.91
N GLN A 268 -23.79 12.23 -12.29
CA GLN A 268 -25.06 12.46 -11.59
C GLN A 268 -25.02 11.92 -10.15
N PHE A 269 -24.52 10.71 -9.97
CA PHE A 269 -24.35 10.12 -8.63
C PHE A 269 -23.44 10.99 -7.76
N VAL A 270 -22.24 11.32 -8.24
CA VAL A 270 -21.27 12.17 -7.50
C VAL A 270 -21.86 13.52 -7.16
N SER A 271 -22.51 14.20 -8.14
CA SER A 271 -23.16 15.49 -7.94
C SER A 271 -24.23 15.43 -6.84
N LYS A 272 -25.05 14.38 -6.82
CA LYS A 272 -26.11 14.20 -5.85
C LYS A 272 -25.60 13.99 -4.43
N VAL A 273 -24.57 13.12 -4.29
CA VAL A 273 -23.93 12.87 -2.99
C VAL A 273 -23.20 14.11 -2.50
N ALA A 274 -22.40 14.76 -3.35
CA ALA A 274 -21.66 15.96 -2.97
C ALA A 274 -22.58 17.13 -2.58
N ALA A 275 -23.68 17.33 -3.30
CA ALA A 275 -24.67 18.36 -2.95
C ALA A 275 -25.35 18.10 -1.61
N ARG A 276 -25.71 16.84 -1.29
CA ARG A 276 -26.37 16.48 -0.06
C ARG A 276 -25.55 16.82 1.19
N TYR A 277 -24.23 16.61 1.13
CA TYR A 277 -23.32 16.77 2.27
C TYR A 277 -22.38 17.97 2.12
N SER A 278 -22.71 18.90 1.20
CA SER A 278 -21.98 20.16 1.04
C SER A 278 -21.93 20.94 2.34
N GLY A 279 -20.76 21.48 2.68
CA GLY A 279 -20.52 22.22 3.91
C GLY A 279 -20.30 21.38 5.17
N ILE A 280 -20.52 20.06 5.09
CA ILE A 280 -20.26 19.12 6.22
C ILE A 280 -18.96 18.33 5.96
N ILE A 281 -18.76 17.88 4.74
CA ILE A 281 -17.57 17.09 4.36
C ILE A 281 -16.38 18.03 4.12
N HIS A 282 -15.24 17.72 4.75
CA HIS A 282 -14.00 18.48 4.65
C HIS A 282 -13.11 17.99 3.49
N ALA A 283 -13.19 16.69 3.17
CA ALA A 283 -12.43 16.10 2.07
C ALA A 283 -13.23 14.95 1.40
N TRP A 284 -13.15 14.87 0.08
CA TRP A 284 -13.78 13.83 -0.72
C TRP A 284 -12.71 12.91 -1.32
N ARG A 285 -12.80 11.61 -1.07
CA ARG A 285 -12.12 10.60 -1.89
C ARG A 285 -12.96 10.43 -3.15
N VAL A 286 -12.65 11.20 -4.18
CA VAL A 286 -13.52 11.34 -5.36
C VAL A 286 -13.54 10.07 -6.18
N ILE A 287 -12.36 9.54 -6.51
CA ILE A 287 -12.21 8.31 -7.29
C ILE A 287 -11.12 7.45 -6.66
N SER A 288 -11.37 6.15 -6.60
CA SER A 288 -10.46 5.18 -5.96
C SER A 288 -10.06 4.09 -6.92
N GLY A 289 -8.76 3.84 -7.01
CA GLY A 289 -8.17 2.66 -7.61
C GLY A 289 -8.48 2.46 -9.09
N LEU A 290 -8.78 3.53 -9.86
CA LEU A 290 -9.03 3.39 -11.30
C LEU A 290 -7.77 2.95 -12.07
N ASN A 291 -6.59 3.09 -11.46
CA ASN A 291 -5.36 2.48 -11.94
C ASN A 291 -5.42 0.94 -12.01
N ALA A 292 -6.09 0.29 -11.05
CA ALA A 292 -6.14 -1.17 -10.91
C ALA A 292 -7.53 -1.77 -11.20
N PHE A 293 -8.60 -1.02 -10.91
CA PHE A 293 -9.99 -1.49 -11.03
C PHE A 293 -10.70 -0.80 -12.18
N ASN A 294 -10.60 -1.37 -13.37
CA ASN A 294 -11.22 -0.88 -14.59
C ASN A 294 -12.16 -1.94 -15.16
N HIS A 295 -13.27 -2.19 -14.45
CA HIS A 295 -14.23 -3.25 -14.81
C HIS A 295 -14.79 -3.14 -16.22
N PHE A 296 -15.04 -1.91 -16.69
CA PHE A 296 -15.63 -1.68 -18.01
C PHE A 296 -14.58 -1.60 -19.14
N GLY A 297 -13.29 -1.72 -18.84
CA GLY A 297 -12.24 -1.69 -19.85
C GLY A 297 -12.05 -0.32 -20.50
N PHE A 298 -12.23 0.77 -19.75
CA PHE A 298 -12.00 2.13 -20.24
C PHE A 298 -10.61 2.30 -20.84
N SER A 299 -10.53 3.06 -21.93
CA SER A 299 -9.24 3.50 -22.50
C SER A 299 -8.54 4.51 -21.59
N PHE A 300 -7.30 4.86 -21.91
CA PHE A 300 -6.54 5.87 -21.17
C PHE A 300 -7.26 7.22 -21.14
N GLU A 301 -7.78 7.67 -22.29
CA GLU A 301 -8.52 8.93 -22.43
C GLU A 301 -9.82 8.88 -21.60
N GLN A 302 -10.53 7.76 -21.65
CA GLN A 302 -11.77 7.55 -20.89
C GLN A 302 -11.52 7.54 -19.38
N ILE A 303 -10.39 6.98 -18.92
CA ILE A 303 -9.98 7.01 -17.52
C ILE A 303 -9.73 8.46 -17.05
N LEU A 304 -9.01 9.26 -17.84
CA LEU A 304 -8.79 10.67 -17.53
C LEU A 304 -10.09 11.47 -17.58
N GLU A 305 -10.94 11.24 -18.58
CA GLU A 305 -12.23 11.90 -18.70
C GLU A 305 -13.15 11.57 -17.52
N MET A 306 -13.23 10.30 -17.11
CA MET A 306 -13.98 9.88 -15.91
C MET A 306 -13.46 10.56 -14.65
N THR A 307 -12.13 10.60 -14.48
CA THR A 307 -11.49 11.26 -13.35
C THR A 307 -11.79 12.76 -13.33
N ARG A 308 -11.72 13.42 -14.48
CA ARG A 308 -12.06 14.85 -14.64
C ARG A 308 -13.52 15.10 -14.31
N ALA A 309 -14.43 14.33 -14.89
CA ALA A 309 -15.87 14.48 -14.69
C ALA A 309 -16.26 14.33 -13.20
N ALA A 310 -15.72 13.33 -12.52
CA ALA A 310 -15.96 13.12 -11.09
C ALA A 310 -15.45 14.29 -10.23
N ASN A 311 -14.24 14.77 -10.49
CA ASN A 311 -13.68 15.92 -9.74
C ASN A 311 -14.45 17.21 -10.03
N MET A 312 -14.91 17.45 -11.26
CA MET A 312 -15.77 18.58 -11.60
C MET A 312 -17.11 18.53 -10.88
N ALA A 313 -17.74 17.36 -10.79
CA ALA A 313 -19.00 17.18 -10.09
C ALA A 313 -18.87 17.56 -8.60
N VAL A 314 -17.79 17.15 -7.94
CA VAL A 314 -17.51 17.56 -6.54
C VAL A 314 -17.25 19.06 -6.47
N LYS A 315 -16.38 19.61 -7.33
CA LYS A 315 -16.04 21.05 -7.32
C LYS A 315 -17.28 21.94 -7.43
N GLN A 316 -18.22 21.57 -8.29
CA GLN A 316 -19.44 22.37 -8.51
C GLN A 316 -20.43 22.33 -7.34
N ARG A 317 -20.38 21.30 -6.48
CA ARG A 317 -21.35 21.08 -5.39
C ARG A 317 -20.77 21.26 -4.02
N SER A 318 -19.45 21.10 -3.87
CA SER A 318 -18.73 21.13 -2.59
C SER A 318 -17.33 21.72 -2.81
N ASP A 319 -17.29 22.99 -3.21
CA ASP A 319 -16.09 23.70 -3.69
C ASP A 319 -14.99 23.86 -2.64
N ARG A 320 -15.39 23.99 -1.36
CA ARG A 320 -14.46 24.18 -0.22
C ARG A 320 -13.80 22.88 0.26
N ALA A 321 -14.40 21.73 -0.03
CA ALA A 321 -13.86 20.45 0.39
C ALA A 321 -12.67 20.02 -0.47
N ALA A 322 -11.63 19.48 0.16
CA ALA A 322 -10.49 18.92 -0.56
C ALA A 322 -10.91 17.70 -1.41
N LYS A 323 -10.28 17.52 -2.54
CA LYS A 323 -10.55 16.45 -3.52
C LYS A 323 -9.33 15.54 -3.62
N LEU A 324 -9.51 14.27 -3.28
CA LEU A 324 -8.46 13.26 -3.33
C LEU A 324 -8.72 12.27 -4.47
N ILE A 325 -7.66 11.98 -5.23
CA ILE A 325 -7.61 10.87 -6.19
C ILE A 325 -6.80 9.75 -5.56
N GLU A 326 -7.42 8.59 -5.38
CA GLU A 326 -6.78 7.49 -4.66
C GLU A 326 -6.16 6.47 -5.61
N ILE A 327 -4.90 6.15 -5.32
CA ILE A 327 -4.11 5.10 -5.93
C ILE A 327 -4.18 3.86 -5.04
N THR A 328 -4.58 2.74 -5.59
CA THR A 328 -4.54 1.45 -4.88
C THR A 328 -3.34 0.64 -5.33
N ASN A 329 -2.82 -0.21 -4.44
CA ASN A 329 -1.70 -1.10 -4.71
C ASN A 329 -0.49 -0.36 -5.33
N PRO A 330 0.17 0.55 -4.60
CA PRO A 330 1.12 1.51 -5.14
C PRO A 330 2.40 0.89 -5.73
N TRP A 331 2.68 -0.39 -5.48
CA TRP A 331 3.82 -1.10 -6.09
C TRP A 331 3.55 -1.60 -7.52
N GLY A 332 2.29 -1.65 -7.97
CA GLY A 332 1.94 -1.91 -9.36
C GLY A 332 2.05 -3.36 -9.83
N GLU A 333 2.33 -4.33 -8.96
CA GLU A 333 2.46 -5.74 -9.34
C GLU A 333 1.19 -6.33 -9.98
N TYR A 334 0.01 -5.78 -9.67
CA TYR A 334 -1.27 -6.15 -10.30
C TYR A 334 -1.26 -5.97 -11.81
N TYR A 335 -0.43 -5.05 -12.33
CA TYR A 335 -0.35 -4.77 -13.77
C TYR A 335 0.10 -6.00 -14.59
N ALA A 336 0.88 -6.90 -14.00
CA ALA A 336 1.28 -8.15 -14.63
C ALA A 336 0.09 -9.05 -15.02
N THR A 337 -0.99 -9.05 -14.21
CA THR A 337 -2.09 -10.01 -14.32
C THR A 337 -3.46 -9.40 -14.53
N THR A 338 -3.65 -8.10 -14.22
CA THR A 338 -4.95 -7.43 -14.31
C THR A 338 -5.09 -6.75 -15.68
N PRO A 339 -6.01 -7.22 -16.55
CA PRO A 339 -6.29 -6.56 -17.82
C PRO A 339 -6.79 -5.13 -17.62
N ASN A 340 -6.58 -4.28 -18.62
CA ASN A 340 -7.08 -2.89 -18.66
C ASN A 340 -6.70 -2.04 -17.44
N SER A 341 -5.65 -2.42 -16.72
CA SER A 341 -5.10 -1.63 -15.61
C SER A 341 -3.98 -0.71 -16.12
N ILE A 342 -3.58 0.26 -15.30
CA ILE A 342 -2.48 1.21 -15.58
C ILE A 342 -1.47 1.09 -14.44
N PRO A 343 -0.16 1.14 -14.70
CA PRO A 343 0.84 1.23 -13.63
C PRO A 343 0.58 2.46 -12.75
N PRO A 344 0.77 2.38 -11.42
CA PRO A 344 0.37 3.44 -10.50
C PRO A 344 0.96 4.81 -10.86
N LEU A 345 2.24 4.86 -11.19
CA LEU A 345 2.92 6.10 -11.50
C LEU A 345 2.56 6.67 -12.85
N VAL A 346 2.37 5.81 -13.85
CA VAL A 346 1.85 6.25 -15.16
C VAL A 346 0.49 6.91 -14.98
N TYR A 347 -0.38 6.34 -14.13
CA TYR A 347 -1.68 6.96 -13.82
C TYR A 347 -1.52 8.32 -13.11
N VAL A 348 -0.60 8.41 -12.15
CA VAL A 348 -0.31 9.67 -11.44
C VAL A 348 0.18 10.74 -12.41
N ASP A 349 1.15 10.42 -13.26
CA ASP A 349 1.70 11.34 -14.25
C ASP A 349 0.61 11.82 -15.24
N MET A 350 -0.21 10.89 -15.73
CA MET A 350 -1.33 11.22 -16.63
C MET A 350 -2.31 12.18 -15.96
N VAL A 351 -2.68 11.95 -14.71
CA VAL A 351 -3.61 12.82 -13.96
C VAL A 351 -3.02 14.20 -13.76
N VAL A 352 -1.76 14.31 -13.38
CA VAL A 352 -1.07 15.59 -13.17
C VAL A 352 -0.96 16.36 -14.50
N GLN A 353 -0.49 15.71 -15.55
CA GLN A 353 -0.28 16.34 -16.87
C GLN A 353 -1.60 16.73 -17.53
N SER A 354 -2.70 16.06 -17.22
CA SER A 354 -4.03 16.37 -17.78
C SER A 354 -4.66 17.66 -17.24
N GLY A 355 -4.05 18.31 -16.23
CA GLY A 355 -4.57 19.52 -15.62
C GLY A 355 -5.87 19.34 -14.82
N ILE A 356 -6.15 18.12 -14.35
CA ILE A 356 -7.29 17.87 -13.47
C ILE A 356 -7.09 18.61 -12.14
N ASN A 357 -8.10 19.35 -11.72
CA ASN A 357 -8.05 20.09 -10.46
C ASN A 357 -8.40 19.16 -9.29
N PHE A 358 -7.39 18.80 -8.49
CA PHE A 358 -7.51 18.03 -7.25
C PHE A 358 -6.43 18.49 -6.25
N ASP A 359 -6.57 18.12 -4.99
CA ASP A 359 -5.76 18.69 -3.91
C ASP A 359 -4.68 17.74 -3.41
N ALA A 360 -4.94 16.43 -3.33
CA ALA A 360 -3.97 15.44 -2.87
C ALA A 360 -4.17 14.07 -3.52
N PHE A 361 -3.11 13.25 -3.53
CA PHE A 361 -3.22 11.83 -3.82
C PHE A 361 -3.50 11.02 -2.54
N GLY A 362 -4.39 10.05 -2.65
CA GLY A 362 -4.57 9.01 -1.65
C GLY A 362 -3.75 7.77 -2.00
N LEU A 363 -3.14 7.12 -1.01
CA LEU A 363 -2.50 5.82 -1.16
C LEU A 363 -3.21 4.79 -0.28
N SER A 364 -3.76 3.73 -0.89
CA SER A 364 -4.31 2.59 -0.17
C SER A 364 -3.24 1.50 -0.04
N MET A 365 -2.80 1.25 1.20
CA MET A 365 -1.67 0.38 1.53
C MET A 365 -2.10 -0.67 2.57
N ARG A 366 -2.33 -1.90 2.13
CA ARG A 366 -2.76 -3.02 2.98
C ARG A 366 -1.77 -4.16 2.87
N PHE A 367 -1.54 -4.89 3.96
CA PHE A 367 -0.53 -5.96 3.98
C PHE A 367 -1.05 -7.20 4.70
N GLY A 368 -0.49 -8.37 4.37
CA GLY A 368 -0.81 -9.62 5.03
C GLY A 368 -1.90 -10.44 4.36
N LYS A 369 -2.09 -10.27 3.03
CA LYS A 369 -2.96 -11.09 2.19
C LYS A 369 -2.23 -11.55 0.94
N ASN A 370 -2.45 -12.79 0.52
CA ASN A 370 -1.90 -13.31 -0.74
C ASN A 370 -2.65 -12.75 -1.95
N GLN A 371 -2.46 -11.47 -2.19
CA GLN A 371 -3.03 -10.72 -3.31
C GLN A 371 -2.03 -9.67 -3.78
N ALA A 372 -1.99 -9.43 -5.09
CA ALA A 372 -1.13 -8.40 -5.67
C ALA A 372 -1.35 -7.04 -4.95
N GLY A 373 -0.25 -6.41 -4.52
CA GLY A 373 -0.25 -5.17 -3.75
C GLY A 373 -0.39 -5.32 -2.23
N MET A 374 -0.67 -6.52 -1.72
CA MET A 374 -0.90 -6.77 -0.29
C MET A 374 0.14 -7.71 0.35
N HIS A 375 1.16 -8.13 -0.40
CA HIS A 375 2.26 -8.91 0.14
C HIS A 375 3.11 -8.07 1.11
N VAL A 376 3.64 -8.73 2.13
CA VAL A 376 4.47 -8.09 3.15
C VAL A 376 5.77 -7.56 2.54
N ARG A 377 6.15 -6.35 2.97
CA ARG A 377 7.33 -5.60 2.56
C ARG A 377 8.18 -5.24 3.77
N ASP A 378 9.47 -5.02 3.59
CA ASP A 378 10.30 -4.43 4.64
C ASP A 378 10.10 -2.90 4.76
N MET A 379 10.51 -2.32 5.88
CA MET A 379 10.25 -0.91 6.20
C MET A 379 10.99 0.05 5.25
N MET A 380 12.13 -0.34 4.67
CA MET A 380 12.82 0.48 3.67
C MET A 380 12.02 0.53 2.35
N GLN A 381 11.41 -0.56 1.93
CA GLN A 381 10.54 -0.58 0.75
C GLN A 381 9.32 0.33 0.94
N ILE A 382 8.73 0.33 2.15
CA ILE A 382 7.61 1.23 2.50
C ILE A 382 8.07 2.69 2.45
N SER A 383 9.20 3.04 3.06
CA SER A 383 9.75 4.39 2.99
C SER A 383 10.05 4.81 1.55
N ALA A 384 10.63 3.90 0.74
CA ALA A 384 11.00 4.18 -0.63
C ALA A 384 9.79 4.47 -1.54
N VAL A 385 8.69 3.71 -1.40
CA VAL A 385 7.48 3.95 -2.21
C VAL A 385 6.82 5.27 -1.83
N LEU A 386 6.82 5.67 -0.56
CA LEU A 386 6.32 6.97 -0.14
C LEU A 386 7.16 8.11 -0.73
N ASP A 387 8.51 8.01 -0.67
CA ASP A 387 9.42 8.99 -1.27
C ASP A 387 9.15 9.15 -2.77
N TYR A 388 8.89 8.03 -3.46
CA TYR A 388 8.62 8.04 -4.89
C TYR A 388 7.32 8.78 -5.24
N PHE A 389 6.24 8.54 -4.51
CA PHE A 389 5.01 9.32 -4.69
C PHE A 389 5.13 10.76 -4.19
N GLY A 390 5.98 11.02 -3.20
CA GLY A 390 6.26 12.37 -2.70
C GLY A 390 6.95 13.27 -3.73
N SER A 391 7.67 12.69 -4.72
CA SER A 391 8.31 13.45 -5.80
C SER A 391 7.33 14.09 -6.80
N VAL A 392 6.05 13.72 -6.76
CA VAL A 392 5.00 14.21 -7.68
C VAL A 392 4.50 15.62 -7.35
N ALA A 393 5.07 16.28 -6.36
CA ALA A 393 4.73 17.65 -5.94
C ALA A 393 3.24 17.87 -5.54
N LYS A 394 2.58 16.83 -5.04
CA LYS A 394 1.25 16.87 -4.43
C LYS A 394 1.29 16.27 -3.03
N PRO A 395 0.50 16.78 -2.08
CA PRO A 395 0.34 16.14 -0.77
C PRO A 395 -0.13 14.69 -0.90
N LEU A 396 0.32 13.83 0.01
CA LEU A 396 -0.11 12.43 0.11
C LEU A 396 -0.96 12.21 1.35
N CYS A 397 -2.02 11.43 1.19
CA CYS A 397 -2.84 10.91 2.29
C CYS A 397 -2.79 9.39 2.25
N ILE A 398 -2.37 8.72 3.31
CA ILE A 398 -2.58 7.28 3.42
C ILE A 398 -4.06 7.07 3.74
N THR A 399 -4.82 6.62 2.76
CA THR A 399 -6.29 6.55 2.85
C THR A 399 -6.82 5.25 3.40
N ASP A 400 -6.05 4.20 3.30
CA ASP A 400 -6.34 2.89 3.89
C ASP A 400 -5.03 2.22 4.30
N MET A 401 -4.90 1.89 5.58
CA MET A 401 -3.81 1.10 6.14
C MET A 401 -4.39 0.02 7.05
N GLU A 402 -4.00 -1.22 6.84
CA GLU A 402 -4.38 -2.34 7.72
C GLU A 402 -3.39 -3.49 7.62
N VAL A 403 -3.19 -4.16 8.76
CA VAL A 403 -2.39 -5.39 8.90
C VAL A 403 -3.07 -6.33 9.89
N PRO A 404 -2.90 -7.65 9.77
CA PRO A 404 -3.56 -8.61 10.67
C PRO A 404 -2.95 -8.60 12.07
N SER A 405 -3.72 -9.02 13.07
CA SER A 405 -3.28 -9.20 14.47
C SER A 405 -3.23 -10.66 14.91
N GLN A 406 -3.40 -11.57 13.98
CA GLN A 406 -3.26 -13.01 14.21
C GLN A 406 -2.91 -13.71 12.91
N LYS A 407 -2.33 -14.90 13.02
CA LYS A 407 -2.08 -15.78 11.88
C LYS A 407 -3.36 -15.97 11.08
N GLY A 408 -3.28 -15.87 9.76
CA GLY A 408 -4.44 -16.00 8.87
C GLY A 408 -5.20 -17.30 9.13
N ALA A 409 -6.52 -17.20 9.33
CA ALA A 409 -7.40 -18.34 9.56
C ALA A 409 -7.62 -19.21 8.30
N GLY A 410 -7.11 -18.79 7.14
CA GLY A 410 -7.19 -19.51 5.86
C GLY A 410 -5.85 -20.12 5.47
N LEU A 411 -5.88 -21.34 4.93
CA LEU A 411 -4.72 -22.09 4.43
C LEU A 411 -3.83 -21.32 3.42
N ASN A 412 -4.30 -20.21 2.87
CA ASN A 412 -3.65 -19.48 1.78
C ASN A 412 -3.06 -18.10 2.15
N ASP A 413 -3.33 -17.54 3.32
CA ASP A 413 -2.92 -16.16 3.64
C ASP A 413 -1.72 -16.05 4.59
N GLY A 414 -1.30 -17.10 5.27
CA GLY A 414 -0.16 -17.07 6.18
C GLY A 414 1.17 -16.81 5.46
N GLU A 415 1.93 -17.86 5.19
CA GLU A 415 3.22 -17.74 4.50
C GLU A 415 3.11 -17.20 3.06
N ALA A 416 1.95 -17.37 2.40
CA ALA A 416 1.70 -16.92 1.04
C ALA A 416 1.54 -15.40 0.92
N ALA A 417 1.18 -14.72 2.01
CA ALA A 417 1.13 -13.25 2.08
C ALA A 417 2.47 -12.63 2.45
N GLY A 418 3.37 -13.43 2.99
CA GLY A 418 4.63 -13.01 3.60
C GLY A 418 4.54 -12.86 5.11
N VAL A 419 5.69 -12.81 5.75
CA VAL A 419 5.87 -12.73 7.21
C VAL A 419 6.95 -11.69 7.51
N TRP A 420 6.65 -10.72 8.36
CA TRP A 420 7.62 -9.74 8.81
C TRP A 420 8.10 -10.11 10.21
N HIS A 421 9.36 -10.43 10.38
CA HIS A 421 10.04 -10.95 11.56
C HIS A 421 9.46 -12.28 12.07
N GLN A 422 8.20 -12.31 12.43
CA GLN A 422 7.49 -13.48 12.94
C GLN A 422 6.04 -13.51 12.46
N GLU A 423 5.34 -14.61 12.71
CA GLU A 423 3.92 -14.74 12.38
C GLU A 423 3.08 -13.65 13.08
N TRP A 424 2.00 -13.23 12.41
CA TRP A 424 1.13 -12.18 12.91
C TRP A 424 0.47 -12.60 14.24
N ASP A 425 0.65 -11.74 15.23
CA ASP A 425 -0.06 -11.69 16.50
C ASP A 425 -0.29 -10.22 16.88
N GLN A 426 -0.88 -9.94 18.04
CA GLN A 426 -1.12 -8.57 18.48
C GLN A 426 0.17 -7.76 18.72
N ALA A 427 1.26 -8.41 19.12
CA ALA A 427 2.54 -7.74 19.34
C ALA A 427 3.20 -7.39 18.01
N GLN A 428 3.10 -8.29 17.04
CA GLN A 428 3.62 -8.07 15.69
C GLN A 428 2.82 -7.00 14.96
N GLN A 429 1.48 -6.98 15.09
CA GLN A 429 0.64 -5.90 14.58
C GLN A 429 1.03 -4.55 15.19
N GLU A 430 1.20 -4.50 16.51
CA GLU A 430 1.60 -3.30 17.24
C GLU A 430 2.92 -2.72 16.70
N GLU A 431 3.99 -3.54 16.66
CA GLU A 431 5.30 -3.08 16.24
C GLU A 431 5.30 -2.65 14.77
N TRP A 432 4.62 -3.39 13.88
CA TRP A 432 4.50 -3.03 12.48
C TRP A 432 3.77 -1.68 12.28
N ILE A 433 2.65 -1.48 12.97
CA ILE A 433 1.88 -0.23 12.94
C ILE A 433 2.74 0.94 13.45
N LYS A 434 3.42 0.75 14.57
CA LYS A 434 4.33 1.76 15.14
C LYS A 434 5.42 2.20 14.16
N GLN A 435 6.07 1.24 13.48
CA GLN A 435 7.10 1.55 12.50
C GLN A 435 6.51 2.23 11.25
N PHE A 436 5.40 1.70 10.73
CA PHE A 436 4.71 2.27 9.56
C PHE A 436 4.30 3.72 9.80
N TYR A 437 3.63 4.01 10.92
CA TYR A 437 3.18 5.37 11.24
C TYR A 437 4.35 6.34 11.40
N LYS A 438 5.43 5.93 12.05
CA LYS A 438 6.65 6.76 12.16
C LYS A 438 7.26 7.04 10.79
N ILE A 439 7.35 6.03 9.90
CA ILE A 439 7.86 6.22 8.55
C ILE A 439 6.94 7.14 7.74
N ALA A 440 5.65 6.89 7.73
CA ALA A 440 4.70 7.70 6.97
C ALA A 440 4.69 9.17 7.47
N LEU A 441 4.54 9.36 8.77
CA LEU A 441 4.47 10.69 9.38
C LEU A 441 5.83 11.42 9.47
N SER A 442 6.95 10.75 9.27
CA SER A 442 8.25 11.40 9.12
C SER A 442 8.37 12.18 7.81
N LYS A 443 7.59 11.81 6.79
CA LYS A 443 7.62 12.46 5.47
C LYS A 443 6.80 13.76 5.49
N PRO A 444 7.40 14.92 5.18
CA PRO A 444 6.70 16.21 5.26
C PRO A 444 5.53 16.33 4.29
N PHE A 445 5.57 15.57 3.19
CA PHE A 445 4.52 15.54 2.16
C PHE A 445 3.38 14.55 2.48
N VAL A 446 3.47 13.77 3.58
CA VAL A 446 2.36 12.93 4.06
C VAL A 446 1.55 13.71 5.09
N ASP A 447 0.33 14.08 4.72
CA ASP A 447 -0.55 14.88 5.56
C ASP A 447 -1.30 14.04 6.59
N THR A 448 -1.84 12.91 6.17
CA THR A 448 -2.73 12.08 7.00
C THR A 448 -2.48 10.58 6.83
N VAL A 449 -2.77 9.83 7.90
CA VAL A 449 -2.80 8.36 7.87
C VAL A 449 -4.14 7.87 8.41
N THR A 450 -4.91 7.15 7.57
CA THR A 450 -6.20 6.56 7.94
C THR A 450 -6.05 5.07 8.19
N TYR A 451 -6.43 4.62 9.39
CA TYR A 451 -6.58 3.20 9.69
C TYR A 451 -7.90 2.66 9.15
N SER A 452 -7.87 1.48 8.52
CA SER A 452 -9.04 0.98 7.78
C SER A 452 -10.17 0.47 8.67
N ASN A 453 -9.87 -0.14 9.82
CA ASN A 453 -10.88 -0.78 10.67
C ASN A 453 -10.60 -0.53 12.15
N LEU A 454 -11.52 0.14 12.86
CA LEU A 454 -11.37 0.30 14.30
C LEU A 454 -11.55 -1.02 15.05
N ILE A 455 -12.49 -1.86 14.61
CA ILE A 455 -12.81 -3.16 15.21
C ILE A 455 -12.56 -4.31 14.26
N ASP A 456 -12.36 -5.50 14.80
CA ASP A 456 -12.37 -6.73 14.00
C ASP A 456 -13.77 -6.96 13.44
N THR A 457 -13.87 -7.10 12.12
CA THR A 457 -15.11 -7.42 11.39
C THR A 457 -14.87 -8.53 10.39
N GLN A 458 -15.93 -9.29 10.08
CA GLN A 458 -15.87 -10.34 9.04
C GLN A 458 -15.74 -9.75 7.63
N ASP A 459 -16.21 -8.51 7.43
CA ASP A 459 -16.19 -7.81 6.13
C ASP A 459 -14.84 -7.14 5.83
N SER A 460 -13.85 -7.22 6.72
CA SER A 460 -12.52 -6.62 6.55
C SER A 460 -11.76 -7.24 5.37
N THR A 461 -11.02 -6.41 4.63
CA THR A 461 -10.15 -6.90 3.53
C THR A 461 -9.05 -7.79 4.08
N ILE A 462 -8.45 -7.37 5.19
CA ILE A 462 -7.47 -8.15 5.96
C ILE A 462 -8.18 -8.66 7.23
N PRO A 463 -8.30 -9.97 7.44
CA PRO A 463 -8.93 -10.53 8.63
C PRO A 463 -8.24 -10.09 9.92
N ASN A 464 -9.02 -9.86 10.97
CA ASN A 464 -8.52 -9.49 12.31
C ASN A 464 -7.56 -8.28 12.31
N SER A 465 -7.80 -7.32 11.43
CA SER A 465 -7.00 -6.11 11.30
C SER A 465 -7.42 -4.97 12.23
N GLY A 466 -8.52 -5.11 12.98
CA GLY A 466 -9.01 -4.08 13.90
C GLY A 466 -7.97 -3.70 14.96
N LEU A 467 -8.04 -2.44 15.42
CA LEU A 467 -7.29 -1.97 16.60
C LEU A 467 -7.95 -2.41 17.90
N LEU A 468 -9.24 -2.70 17.84
CA LEU A 468 -10.03 -3.29 18.91
C LEU A 468 -10.51 -4.68 18.48
N THR A 469 -10.77 -5.53 19.46
CA THR A 469 -11.50 -6.79 19.22
C THR A 469 -12.95 -6.50 18.79
N ALA A 470 -13.67 -7.54 18.30
CA ALA A 470 -15.09 -7.42 18.01
C ALA A 470 -15.95 -7.02 19.23
N ARG A 471 -15.43 -7.18 20.47
CA ARG A 471 -16.06 -6.74 21.73
C ARG A 471 -15.67 -5.34 22.18
N LEU A 472 -15.00 -4.57 21.32
CA LEU A 472 -14.48 -3.22 21.61
C LEU A 472 -13.38 -3.18 22.70
N GLU A 473 -12.64 -4.26 22.88
CA GLU A 473 -11.51 -4.30 23.79
C GLU A 473 -10.24 -3.82 23.07
N PRO A 474 -9.49 -2.85 23.64
CA PRO A 474 -8.28 -2.33 23.01
C PRO A 474 -7.19 -3.40 22.88
N LYS A 475 -6.69 -3.60 21.65
CA LYS A 475 -5.48 -4.36 21.37
C LYS A 475 -4.23 -3.52 21.71
N LYS A 476 -3.05 -4.13 21.69
CA LYS A 476 -1.78 -3.43 21.91
C LYS A 476 -1.59 -2.27 20.93
N SER A 477 -1.91 -2.49 19.66
CA SER A 477 -1.83 -1.48 18.59
C SER A 477 -2.67 -0.23 18.84
N PHE A 478 -3.85 -0.35 19.46
CA PHE A 478 -4.66 0.81 19.85
C PHE A 478 -3.94 1.69 20.87
N ARG A 479 -3.34 1.07 21.89
CA ARG A 479 -2.58 1.78 22.93
C ARG A 479 -1.38 2.51 22.35
N THR A 480 -0.62 1.84 21.49
CA THR A 480 0.55 2.43 20.80
C THR A 480 0.17 3.62 19.92
N LEU A 481 -0.96 3.55 19.20
CA LEU A 481 -1.44 4.70 18.43
C LEU A 481 -1.93 5.85 19.34
N LYS A 482 -2.47 5.54 20.51
CA LYS A 482 -2.83 6.55 21.52
C LYS A 482 -1.58 7.27 22.06
N GLU A 483 -0.53 6.53 22.41
CA GLU A 483 0.75 7.10 22.79
C GLU A 483 1.35 7.99 21.69
N LEU A 484 1.22 7.57 20.43
CA LEU A 484 1.66 8.37 19.28
C LEU A 484 0.83 9.66 19.15
N HIS A 485 -0.49 9.59 19.33
CA HIS A 485 -1.37 10.74 19.33
C HIS A 485 -0.99 11.74 20.45
N GLU A 486 -0.76 11.24 21.66
CA GLU A 486 -0.34 12.05 22.80
C GLU A 486 1.00 12.73 22.54
N LEU A 487 1.97 12.02 21.96
CA LEU A 487 3.27 12.56 21.59
C LEU A 487 3.16 13.70 20.55
N ILE A 488 2.20 13.61 19.62
CA ILE A 488 2.00 14.64 18.59
C ILE A 488 1.26 15.85 19.12
N PHE A 489 0.24 15.67 19.98
CA PHE A 489 -0.73 16.71 20.31
C PHE A 489 -0.74 17.19 21.77
N ASN A 490 -0.27 16.40 22.73
CA ASN A 490 -0.30 16.75 24.16
C ASN A 490 1.06 17.31 24.62
N ARG A 491 1.43 18.46 24.12
CA ARG A 491 2.59 19.23 24.59
C ARG A 491 2.18 20.57 25.16
#